data_c1b06a7e8d27779bcc69ee68f2ff3a3c
#
_entry.id   c1b06a7e8d27779bcc69ee68f2ff3a3c
#
_cell.length_a   1.000
_cell.length_b   1.000
_cell.length_c   1.000
_cell.angle_alpha   90.00
_cell.angle_beta   90.00
_cell.angle_gamma   90.00
#
_symmetry.space_group_name_H-M   'P 1'
#
loop_
_entity.id
_entity.type
_entity.pdbx_description
1 polymer ?
#
loop_
_entity_poly.entity_id
_entity_poly.type
_entity_poly.pdbx_seq_one_letter_code
_entity_poly.pdbx_strand_id
1 'polypeptide(L)'
;YKNVYGNKLVFEEINADLELTYRYAWQTSERYGFVKSAWLSNDSVDRCSVNLVDGLQNLLPYGATTALQTSFSNLLNGYKRNELDPESGVGIFALSSTLTDLAEPSESLKATTVFCLGLEGRRVLLSSNQFDRFRRGEELAQETRKRGIRAAYFINASFDLTAESSREWQLVAEVEQTQKDSLRLLHELADPGSLMAAIARSIENGSDALARIMAAGDGFQETAEENVSAHHYANVLFNVLRGGIVDDQYQISTRDFSGHVERFNRDVYRRHHAMLEELPQRLDFGELLATIQRQGDPQLERLCFEYLPIKFGRRHGDPSRPWNQFAIRLTDEHGEP
;
A
#
# COMPACT_ATOMS: atom_id res chain seq x y z
N TYR A 1 12.20 7.78 -11.60
CA TYR A 1 12.94 8.02 -10.34
C TYR A 1 12.25 7.32 -9.20
N LYS A 2 13.01 6.97 -8.18
CA LYS A 2 12.54 6.34 -6.95
C LYS A 2 13.22 7.04 -5.78
N ASN A 3 12.47 7.34 -4.72
CA ASN A 3 13.08 7.88 -3.52
C ASN A 3 13.84 6.80 -2.73
N VAL A 4 14.66 7.23 -1.75
CA VAL A 4 15.49 6.35 -0.93
C VAL A 4 14.66 5.29 -0.20
N TYR A 5 13.49 5.66 0.33
CA TYR A 5 12.61 4.74 1.05
C TYR A 5 11.83 3.78 0.16
N GLY A 6 11.79 4.02 -1.15
CA GLY A 6 11.05 3.16 -2.09
C GLY A 6 9.52 3.30 -2.05
N ASN A 7 8.99 4.29 -1.34
CA ASN A 7 7.55 4.56 -1.22
C ASN A 7 7.05 5.72 -2.10
N LYS A 8 7.93 6.27 -2.96
CA LYS A 8 7.61 7.25 -3.99
C LYS A 8 8.26 6.87 -5.29
N LEU A 9 7.46 6.72 -6.34
CA LEU A 9 7.92 6.49 -7.72
C LEU A 9 7.52 7.68 -8.55
N VAL A 10 8.47 8.28 -9.27
CA VAL A 10 8.24 9.40 -10.18
C VAL A 10 8.55 8.96 -11.60
N PHE A 11 7.61 9.20 -12.48
CA PHE A 11 7.73 9.01 -13.91
C PHE A 11 7.80 10.39 -14.59
N GLU A 12 8.63 10.51 -15.60
CA GLU A 12 8.83 11.74 -16.33
C GLU A 12 8.84 11.46 -17.82
N GLU A 13 8.14 12.30 -18.56
CA GLU A 13 8.15 12.33 -20.03
C GLU A 13 8.42 13.77 -20.49
N ILE A 14 9.45 13.94 -21.28
CA ILE A 14 9.85 15.23 -21.86
C ILE A 14 9.55 15.17 -23.35
N ASN A 15 8.70 16.08 -23.82
CA ASN A 15 8.43 16.26 -25.24
C ASN A 15 9.14 17.52 -25.73
N ALA A 16 10.27 17.34 -26.39
CA ALA A 16 11.10 18.45 -26.87
C ALA A 16 10.44 19.25 -28.00
N ASP A 17 9.58 18.62 -28.81
CA ASP A 17 8.92 19.29 -29.94
C ASP A 17 7.80 20.23 -29.46
N LEU A 18 7.15 19.86 -28.36
CA LEU A 18 6.10 20.68 -27.72
C LEU A 18 6.62 21.54 -26.58
N GLU A 19 7.88 21.35 -26.19
CA GLU A 19 8.52 21.98 -25.04
C GLU A 19 7.66 21.83 -23.76
N LEU A 20 7.15 20.60 -23.55
CA LEU A 20 6.34 20.22 -22.39
C LEU A 20 7.02 19.09 -21.63
N THR A 21 7.01 19.22 -20.31
CA THR A 21 7.44 18.14 -19.41
C THR A 21 6.24 17.68 -18.56
N TYR A 22 5.92 16.39 -18.68
CA TYR A 22 4.91 15.75 -17.86
C TYR A 22 5.58 14.85 -16.82
N ARG A 23 5.22 15.07 -15.54
CA ARG A 23 5.67 14.22 -14.44
C ARG A 23 4.49 13.73 -13.66
N TYR A 24 4.58 12.52 -13.14
CA TYR A 24 3.64 12.06 -12.12
C TYR A 24 4.34 11.17 -11.09
N ALA A 25 3.88 11.26 -9.86
CA ALA A 25 4.38 10.48 -8.75
C ALA A 25 3.29 9.59 -8.17
N TRP A 26 3.64 8.34 -7.87
CA TRP A 26 2.82 7.46 -7.06
C TRP A 26 3.34 7.42 -5.64
N GLN A 27 2.45 7.61 -4.69
CA GLN A 27 2.69 7.56 -3.25
C GLN A 27 1.50 6.89 -2.55
N THR A 28 1.72 6.46 -1.32
CA THR A 28 0.67 5.93 -0.45
C THR A 28 0.49 6.83 0.77
N SER A 29 -0.73 6.85 1.28
CA SER A 29 -1.13 7.60 2.46
C SER A 29 -1.89 6.67 3.39
N GLU A 30 -1.67 6.73 4.69
CA GLU A 30 -2.40 5.91 5.66
C GLU A 30 -3.91 6.18 5.64
N ARG A 31 -4.29 7.43 5.38
CA ARG A 31 -5.69 7.86 5.49
C ARG A 31 -6.42 7.93 4.15
N TYR A 32 -5.70 8.19 3.08
CA TYR A 32 -6.30 8.49 1.76
C TYR A 32 -5.92 7.46 0.69
N GLY A 33 -5.25 6.37 1.08
CA GLY A 33 -4.89 5.29 0.18
C GLY A 33 -3.81 5.65 -0.83
N PHE A 34 -4.10 5.48 -2.12
CA PHE A 34 -3.15 5.72 -3.21
C PHE A 34 -3.30 7.13 -3.76
N VAL A 35 -2.19 7.85 -3.85
CA VAL A 35 -2.13 9.21 -4.38
C VAL A 35 -1.24 9.26 -5.60
N LYS A 36 -1.81 9.67 -6.74
CA LYS A 36 -1.08 10.05 -7.95
C LYS A 36 -1.04 11.56 -8.02
N SER A 37 0.10 12.17 -7.77
CA SER A 37 0.34 13.59 -8.03
C SER A 37 0.92 13.76 -9.43
N ALA A 38 0.39 14.67 -10.23
CA ALA A 38 0.82 14.91 -11.59
C ALA A 38 1.10 16.38 -11.84
N TRP A 39 2.11 16.65 -12.66
CA TRP A 39 2.56 18.00 -13.04
C TRP A 39 2.76 18.06 -14.54
N LEU A 40 2.24 19.10 -15.16
CA LEU A 40 2.55 19.45 -16.54
C LEU A 40 3.19 20.83 -16.56
N SER A 41 4.44 20.89 -17.05
CA SER A 41 5.22 22.11 -17.18
C SER A 41 5.30 22.54 -18.64
N ASN A 42 5.12 23.82 -18.87
CA ASN A 42 5.44 24.45 -20.14
C ASN A 42 6.86 25.03 -20.05
N ASP A 43 7.79 24.40 -20.73
CA ASP A 43 9.21 24.77 -20.70
C ASP A 43 9.56 25.81 -21.80
N SER A 44 8.54 26.22 -22.60
CA SER A 44 8.69 27.21 -23.67
C SER A 44 8.52 28.64 -23.18
N VAL A 45 8.94 29.59 -24.02
CA VAL A 45 8.73 31.03 -23.81
C VAL A 45 7.33 31.52 -24.21
N ASP A 46 6.54 30.66 -24.82
CA ASP A 46 5.20 30.98 -25.33
C ASP A 46 4.11 30.33 -24.46
N ARG A 47 2.92 30.93 -24.49
CA ARG A 47 1.72 30.34 -23.89
C ARG A 47 1.24 29.16 -24.73
N CYS A 48 0.85 28.08 -24.10
CA CYS A 48 0.22 26.95 -24.77
C CYS A 48 -1.15 26.61 -24.16
N SER A 49 -2.08 26.13 -25.00
CA SER A 49 -3.37 25.63 -24.58
C SER A 49 -3.32 24.10 -24.53
N VAL A 50 -3.71 23.53 -23.41
CA VAL A 50 -3.67 22.10 -23.14
C VAL A 50 -5.09 21.57 -23.02
N ASN A 51 -5.37 20.47 -23.71
CA ASN A 51 -6.53 19.62 -23.46
C ASN A 51 -6.02 18.22 -23.12
N LEU A 52 -6.20 17.78 -21.89
CA LEU A 52 -5.66 16.52 -21.41
C LEU A 52 -6.76 15.55 -20.97
N VAL A 53 -6.41 14.25 -21.03
CA VAL A 53 -7.08 13.19 -20.30
C VAL A 53 -6.04 12.48 -19.45
N ASP A 54 -6.26 12.45 -18.15
CA ASP A 54 -5.44 11.72 -17.18
C ASP A 54 -6.34 10.89 -16.25
N GLY A 55 -5.82 9.82 -15.65
CA GLY A 55 -6.67 9.04 -14.76
C GLY A 55 -6.12 7.68 -14.37
N LEU A 56 -7.04 6.86 -13.87
CA LEU A 56 -6.82 5.50 -13.40
C LEU A 56 -7.66 4.54 -14.23
N GLN A 57 -7.04 3.49 -14.73
CA GLN A 57 -7.69 2.46 -15.54
C GLN A 57 -7.77 1.14 -14.78
N ASN A 58 -8.77 0.32 -15.12
CA ASN A 58 -8.99 -1.00 -14.54
C ASN A 58 -9.16 -0.97 -13.02
N LEU A 59 -9.87 0.00 -12.51
CA LEU A 59 -10.24 0.08 -11.11
C LEU A 59 -11.05 -1.16 -10.69
N LEU A 60 -10.66 -1.75 -9.58
CA LEU A 60 -11.41 -2.85 -8.99
C LEU A 60 -12.27 -2.34 -7.84
N PRO A 61 -13.59 -2.60 -7.86
CA PRO A 61 -14.43 -2.39 -6.70
C PRO A 61 -13.96 -3.23 -5.53
N TYR A 62 -14.20 -2.76 -4.30
CA TYR A 62 -13.95 -3.59 -3.13
C TYR A 62 -14.64 -4.96 -3.25
N GLY A 63 -13.93 -6.02 -2.85
CA GLY A 63 -14.39 -7.40 -3.00
C GLY A 63 -14.12 -8.05 -4.37
N ALA A 64 -13.73 -7.28 -5.38
CA ALA A 64 -13.27 -7.81 -6.66
C ALA A 64 -11.79 -8.16 -6.56
N THR A 65 -11.47 -9.42 -6.25
CA THR A 65 -10.08 -9.89 -6.21
C THR A 65 -9.48 -9.99 -7.61
N THR A 66 -8.15 -9.93 -7.71
CA THR A 66 -7.44 -10.17 -8.97
C THR A 66 -7.76 -11.55 -9.55
N ALA A 67 -7.90 -12.56 -8.70
CA ALA A 67 -8.28 -13.91 -9.12
C ALA A 67 -9.67 -13.95 -9.78
N LEU A 68 -10.67 -13.29 -9.16
CA LEU A 68 -12.01 -13.16 -9.74
C LEU A 68 -11.98 -12.39 -11.06
N GLN A 69 -11.22 -11.28 -11.12
CA GLN A 69 -11.10 -10.50 -12.35
C GLN A 69 -10.43 -11.29 -13.48
N THR A 70 -9.46 -12.13 -13.17
CA THR A 70 -8.74 -12.93 -14.18
C THR A 70 -9.55 -14.13 -14.65
N SER A 71 -10.17 -14.86 -13.73
CA SER A 71 -10.86 -16.11 -14.03
C SER A 71 -12.30 -15.91 -14.52
N PHE A 72 -12.98 -14.85 -14.06
CA PHE A 72 -14.41 -14.62 -14.29
C PHE A 72 -14.72 -13.17 -14.71
N SER A 73 -13.87 -12.58 -15.54
CA SER A 73 -13.92 -11.14 -15.86
C SER A 73 -15.28 -10.67 -16.40
N ASN A 74 -15.94 -11.44 -17.27
CA ASN A 74 -17.24 -11.09 -17.84
C ASN A 74 -18.35 -11.16 -16.79
N LEU A 75 -18.35 -12.20 -15.96
CA LEU A 75 -19.30 -12.33 -14.86
C LEU A 75 -19.12 -11.20 -13.86
N LEU A 76 -17.89 -10.97 -13.42
CA LEU A 76 -17.57 -9.89 -12.48
C LEU A 76 -17.96 -8.51 -13.02
N ASN A 77 -17.73 -8.25 -14.31
CA ASN A 77 -18.13 -6.98 -14.93
C ASN A 77 -19.65 -6.75 -14.86
N GLY A 78 -20.46 -7.81 -14.96
CA GLY A 78 -21.91 -7.72 -14.81
C GLY A 78 -22.35 -7.18 -13.43
N TYR A 79 -21.56 -7.40 -12.40
CA TYR A 79 -21.83 -6.94 -11.04
C TYR A 79 -21.25 -5.56 -10.73
N LYS A 80 -20.36 -5.03 -11.57
CA LYS A 80 -19.74 -3.71 -11.34
C LYS A 80 -20.72 -2.56 -11.51
N ARG A 81 -20.71 -1.67 -10.54
CA ARG A 81 -21.40 -0.38 -10.53
C ARG A 81 -20.36 0.71 -10.44
N ASN A 82 -20.25 1.50 -11.50
CA ASN A 82 -19.35 2.64 -11.59
C ASN A 82 -20.24 3.89 -11.61
N GLU A 83 -20.19 4.67 -10.57
CA GLU A 83 -21.07 5.83 -10.37
C GLU A 83 -20.23 7.05 -10.04
N LEU A 84 -20.66 8.21 -10.49
CA LEU A 84 -20.07 9.50 -10.19
C LEU A 84 -21.08 10.29 -9.37
N ASP A 85 -20.62 10.90 -8.27
CA ASP A 85 -21.32 12.02 -7.67
C ASP A 85 -20.97 13.30 -8.45
N PRO A 86 -21.93 13.88 -9.19
CA PRO A 86 -21.62 14.99 -10.10
C PRO A 86 -21.21 16.28 -9.39
N GLU A 87 -21.63 16.48 -8.14
CA GLU A 87 -21.37 17.70 -7.37
C GLU A 87 -19.94 17.72 -6.86
N SER A 88 -19.48 16.64 -6.25
CA SER A 88 -18.12 16.53 -5.70
C SER A 88 -17.09 16.03 -6.72
N GLY A 89 -17.55 15.34 -7.76
CA GLY A 89 -16.67 14.63 -8.70
C GLY A 89 -16.09 13.33 -8.18
N VAL A 90 -16.64 12.76 -7.11
CA VAL A 90 -16.21 11.47 -6.56
C VAL A 90 -16.76 10.33 -7.40
N GLY A 91 -15.87 9.50 -7.91
CA GLY A 91 -16.20 8.20 -8.50
C GLY A 91 -16.35 7.14 -7.41
N ILE A 92 -17.47 6.41 -7.44
CA ILE A 92 -17.79 5.34 -6.49
C ILE A 92 -17.89 4.03 -7.28
N PHE A 93 -17.01 3.09 -6.95
CA PHE A 93 -16.87 1.80 -7.63
C PHE A 93 -17.23 0.69 -6.65
N ALA A 94 -18.36 0.02 -6.89
CA ALA A 94 -18.90 -1.02 -6.02
C ALA A 94 -19.33 -2.24 -6.82
N LEU A 95 -19.55 -3.35 -6.14
CA LEU A 95 -20.29 -4.49 -6.67
C LEU A 95 -21.77 -4.36 -6.28
N SER A 96 -22.68 -4.80 -7.13
CA SER A 96 -24.12 -4.83 -6.79
C SER A 96 -24.44 -5.89 -5.76
N SER A 97 -23.63 -6.96 -5.70
CA SER A 97 -23.65 -7.99 -4.66
C SER A 97 -22.28 -8.67 -4.59
N THR A 98 -22.00 -9.33 -3.49
CA THR A 98 -20.80 -10.17 -3.37
C THR A 98 -20.99 -11.44 -4.18
N LEU A 99 -20.00 -11.80 -5.00
CA LEU A 99 -19.98 -13.08 -5.71
C LEU A 99 -19.66 -14.20 -4.71
N THR A 100 -20.63 -15.05 -4.45
CA THR A 100 -20.53 -16.18 -3.53
C THR A 100 -21.34 -17.36 -4.05
N ASP A 101 -20.90 -18.58 -3.74
CA ASP A 101 -21.64 -19.82 -3.98
C ASP A 101 -22.69 -20.13 -2.89
N LEU A 102 -22.85 -19.23 -1.92
CA LEU A 102 -23.85 -19.38 -0.88
C LEU A 102 -25.26 -19.11 -1.44
N ALA A 103 -26.24 -19.84 -0.93
CA ALA A 103 -27.64 -19.68 -1.35
C ALA A 103 -28.24 -18.33 -0.91
N GLU A 104 -27.63 -17.65 0.04
CA GLU A 104 -28.08 -16.35 0.53
C GLU A 104 -27.37 -15.22 -0.22
N PRO A 105 -28.11 -14.20 -0.70
CA PRO A 105 -27.50 -13.02 -1.30
C PRO A 105 -26.67 -12.27 -0.27
N SER A 106 -25.47 -11.89 -0.64
CA SER A 106 -24.57 -11.09 0.20
C SER A 106 -24.43 -9.70 -0.39
N GLU A 107 -24.82 -8.68 0.37
CA GLU A 107 -24.69 -7.29 -0.05
C GLU A 107 -23.22 -6.85 -0.03
N SER A 108 -22.84 -6.06 -1.02
CA SER A 108 -21.55 -5.38 -1.04
C SER A 108 -21.70 -3.98 -0.44
N LEU A 109 -21.35 -3.84 0.85
CA LEU A 109 -21.54 -2.60 1.62
C LEU A 109 -20.34 -1.65 1.58
N LYS A 110 -19.28 -2.00 0.85
CA LYS A 110 -18.07 -1.21 0.73
C LYS A 110 -17.75 -0.91 -0.74
N ALA A 111 -17.07 0.18 -0.98
CA ALA A 111 -16.70 0.64 -2.30
C ALA A 111 -15.22 1.00 -2.38
N THR A 112 -14.73 1.19 -3.59
CA THR A 112 -13.51 1.94 -3.90
C THR A 112 -13.95 3.33 -4.32
N THR A 113 -13.36 4.38 -3.76
CA THR A 113 -13.63 5.77 -4.14
C THR A 113 -12.43 6.37 -4.86
N VAL A 114 -12.69 7.24 -5.83
CA VAL A 114 -11.64 8.00 -6.53
C VAL A 114 -12.10 9.42 -6.73
N PHE A 115 -11.20 10.39 -6.53
CA PHE A 115 -11.47 11.80 -6.77
C PHE A 115 -10.23 12.52 -7.29
N CYS A 116 -10.45 13.72 -7.83
CA CYS A 116 -9.39 14.56 -8.35
C CYS A 116 -9.40 15.94 -7.65
N LEU A 117 -8.21 16.44 -7.33
CA LEU A 117 -7.99 17.80 -6.82
C LEU A 117 -7.06 18.57 -7.78
N GLY A 118 -7.14 19.90 -7.77
CA GLY A 118 -6.22 20.77 -8.53
C GLY A 118 -6.64 21.13 -9.95
N LEU A 119 -7.67 20.48 -10.51
CA LEU A 119 -8.22 20.83 -11.83
C LEU A 119 -9.69 21.25 -11.71
N GLU A 120 -9.98 22.48 -12.05
CA GLU A 120 -11.34 23.01 -12.13
C GLU A 120 -11.95 22.75 -13.51
N GLY A 121 -13.30 22.78 -13.60
CA GLY A 121 -14.02 22.63 -14.87
C GLY A 121 -13.80 21.27 -15.56
N ARG A 122 -13.24 20.27 -14.84
CA ARG A 122 -12.99 18.94 -15.39
C ARG A 122 -14.27 18.17 -15.64
N ARG A 123 -14.26 17.34 -16.67
CA ARG A 123 -15.25 16.28 -16.89
C ARG A 123 -14.67 14.94 -16.41
N VAL A 124 -15.52 14.12 -15.81
CA VAL A 124 -15.13 12.79 -15.35
C VAL A 124 -15.69 11.73 -16.28
N LEU A 125 -14.83 10.76 -16.65
CA LEU A 125 -15.19 9.58 -17.42
C LEU A 125 -15.01 8.34 -16.54
N LEU A 126 -16.00 7.47 -16.54
CA LEU A 126 -15.97 6.19 -15.79
C LEU A 126 -15.54 5.01 -16.66
N SER A 127 -15.16 5.29 -17.90
CA SER A 127 -14.74 4.31 -18.90
C SER A 127 -13.72 4.90 -19.88
N SER A 128 -13.06 4.05 -20.65
CA SER A 128 -12.21 4.44 -21.78
C SER A 128 -12.97 4.62 -23.11
N ASN A 129 -14.29 4.50 -23.10
CA ASN A 129 -15.10 4.44 -24.33
C ASN A 129 -15.05 5.72 -25.18
N GLN A 130 -14.65 6.85 -24.58
CA GLN A 130 -14.58 8.13 -25.29
C GLN A 130 -13.16 8.51 -25.75
N PHE A 131 -12.16 7.63 -25.58
CA PHE A 131 -10.76 7.95 -25.94
C PHE A 131 -10.57 8.22 -27.44
N ASP A 132 -11.29 7.50 -28.31
CA ASP A 132 -11.19 7.75 -29.74
C ASP A 132 -11.82 9.10 -30.15
N ARG A 133 -12.84 9.56 -29.42
CA ARG A 133 -13.36 10.91 -29.58
C ARG A 133 -12.33 11.94 -29.16
N PHE A 134 -11.68 11.75 -28.01
CA PHE A 134 -10.60 12.61 -27.54
C PHE A 134 -9.48 12.74 -28.58
N ARG A 135 -9.00 11.60 -29.12
CA ARG A 135 -7.96 11.58 -30.15
C ARG A 135 -8.33 12.33 -31.44
N ARG A 136 -9.62 12.43 -31.74
CA ARG A 136 -10.13 13.21 -32.88
C ARG A 136 -10.37 14.68 -32.53
N GLY A 137 -10.06 15.11 -31.30
CA GLY A 137 -10.31 16.48 -30.84
C GLY A 137 -11.79 16.78 -30.56
N GLU A 138 -12.64 15.75 -30.45
CA GLU A 138 -14.08 15.93 -30.18
C GLU A 138 -14.30 16.19 -28.68
N GLU A 139 -15.36 16.93 -28.40
CA GLU A 139 -15.78 17.19 -27.01
C GLU A 139 -16.23 15.90 -26.32
N LEU A 140 -15.78 15.69 -25.09
CA LEU A 140 -16.15 14.53 -24.27
C LEU A 140 -17.35 14.86 -23.38
N ALA A 141 -18.20 13.88 -23.16
CA ALA A 141 -19.34 14.01 -22.26
C ALA A 141 -19.02 13.40 -20.90
N GLN A 142 -19.41 14.09 -19.81
CA GLN A 142 -19.31 13.54 -18.46
C GLN A 142 -20.09 12.23 -18.34
N GLU A 143 -19.49 11.25 -17.68
CA GLU A 143 -20.12 9.96 -17.42
C GLU A 143 -20.51 9.88 -15.94
N THR A 144 -21.81 9.74 -15.69
CA THR A 144 -22.32 9.67 -14.31
C THR A 144 -22.60 8.22 -13.85
N ARG A 145 -22.78 7.31 -14.80
CA ARG A 145 -23.08 5.91 -14.48
C ARG A 145 -22.64 4.98 -15.59
N LYS A 146 -21.91 3.93 -15.22
CA LYS A 146 -21.53 2.83 -16.11
C LYS A 146 -21.73 1.49 -15.41
N ARG A 147 -22.23 0.51 -16.14
CA ARG A 147 -22.43 -0.86 -15.65
C ARG A 147 -21.93 -1.86 -16.67
N GLY A 148 -21.59 -3.06 -16.22
CA GLY A 148 -21.21 -4.17 -17.10
C GLY A 148 -19.85 -4.02 -17.78
N ILE A 149 -19.02 -3.07 -17.40
CA ILE A 149 -17.74 -2.78 -18.03
C ILE A 149 -16.62 -2.65 -17.02
N ARG A 150 -15.38 -2.68 -17.50
CA ARG A 150 -14.21 -2.36 -16.70
C ARG A 150 -14.30 -0.93 -16.20
N ALA A 151 -14.07 -0.75 -14.90
CA ALA A 151 -14.11 0.55 -14.28
C ALA A 151 -12.85 1.36 -14.59
N ALA A 152 -13.04 2.66 -14.72
CA ALA A 152 -11.97 3.64 -14.83
C ALA A 152 -12.43 4.95 -14.20
N TYR A 153 -11.48 5.79 -13.83
CA TYR A 153 -11.71 7.17 -13.45
C TYR A 153 -10.74 8.04 -14.23
N PHE A 154 -11.22 8.71 -15.25
CA PHE A 154 -10.44 9.67 -16.01
C PHE A 154 -11.01 11.05 -15.86
N ILE A 155 -10.14 12.03 -15.80
CA ILE A 155 -10.51 13.44 -15.88
C ILE A 155 -10.12 13.97 -17.26
N ASN A 156 -11.01 14.76 -17.85
CA ASN A 156 -10.69 15.58 -19.02
C ASN A 156 -10.76 17.03 -18.60
N ALA A 157 -9.70 17.77 -18.81
CA ALA A 157 -9.61 19.18 -18.48
C ALA A 157 -8.89 19.95 -19.59
N SER A 158 -9.30 21.20 -19.79
CA SER A 158 -8.65 22.15 -20.69
C SER A 158 -8.22 23.38 -19.90
N PHE A 159 -6.99 23.79 -20.08
CA PHE A 159 -6.41 24.97 -19.44
C PHE A 159 -5.26 25.53 -20.25
N ASP A 160 -4.86 26.75 -19.93
CA ASP A 160 -3.70 27.39 -20.53
C ASP A 160 -2.53 27.38 -19.53
N LEU A 161 -1.35 27.16 -20.06
CA LEU A 161 -0.07 27.33 -19.39
C LEU A 161 0.63 28.55 -19.98
N THR A 162 0.98 29.51 -19.15
CA THR A 162 1.87 30.61 -19.53
C THR A 162 3.30 30.10 -19.71
N ALA A 163 4.17 30.92 -20.28
CA ALA A 163 5.60 30.61 -20.38
C ALA A 163 6.18 30.19 -19.03
N GLU A 164 7.01 29.17 -19.02
CA GLU A 164 7.75 28.70 -17.85
C GLU A 164 6.87 28.39 -16.61
N SER A 165 5.59 28.03 -16.84
CA SER A 165 4.65 27.72 -15.77
C SER A 165 4.29 26.23 -15.71
N SER A 166 3.74 25.82 -14.59
CA SER A 166 3.27 24.45 -14.40
C SER A 166 1.87 24.39 -13.78
N ARG A 167 1.17 23.30 -14.07
CA ARG A 167 -0.10 22.95 -13.44
C ARG A 167 0.02 21.62 -12.72
N GLU A 168 -0.45 21.58 -11.48
CA GLU A 168 -0.46 20.37 -10.65
C GLU A 168 -1.90 19.91 -10.39
N TRP A 169 -2.07 18.57 -10.31
CA TRP A 169 -3.30 17.93 -9.85
C TRP A 169 -3.01 16.60 -9.17
N GLN A 170 -3.99 16.13 -8.41
CA GLN A 170 -3.89 14.86 -7.69
C GLN A 170 -5.10 13.98 -8.00
N LEU A 171 -4.84 12.70 -8.20
CA LEU A 171 -5.85 11.64 -8.22
C LEU A 171 -5.64 10.78 -6.98
N VAL A 172 -6.69 10.64 -6.20
CA VAL A 172 -6.66 9.90 -4.93
C VAL A 172 -7.64 8.76 -5.01
N ALA A 173 -7.16 7.54 -4.70
CA ALA A 173 -7.96 6.33 -4.73
C ALA A 173 -7.88 5.60 -3.40
N GLU A 174 -9.02 5.35 -2.77
CA GLU A 174 -9.14 4.65 -1.50
C GLU A 174 -10.04 3.42 -1.66
N VAL A 175 -9.62 2.30 -1.09
CA VAL A 175 -10.38 1.05 -1.11
C VAL A 175 -11.12 0.85 0.22
N GLU A 176 -12.04 -0.12 0.23
CA GLU A 176 -12.74 -0.53 1.47
C GLU A 176 -13.59 0.57 2.13
N GLN A 177 -14.05 1.54 1.36
CA GLN A 177 -14.83 2.67 1.85
C GLN A 177 -16.26 2.26 2.18
N THR A 178 -16.65 2.47 3.44
CA THR A 178 -18.06 2.34 3.87
C THR A 178 -18.87 3.56 3.43
N GLN A 179 -20.18 3.49 3.58
CA GLN A 179 -21.06 4.66 3.33
C GLN A 179 -20.67 5.85 4.22
N LYS A 180 -20.31 5.60 5.49
CA LYS A 180 -19.84 6.64 6.42
C LYS A 180 -18.55 7.31 5.92
N ASP A 181 -17.60 6.52 5.42
CA ASP A 181 -16.33 7.03 4.90
C ASP A 181 -16.54 7.86 3.64
N SER A 182 -17.43 7.42 2.75
CA SER A 182 -17.81 8.18 1.55
C SER A 182 -18.46 9.52 1.91
N LEU A 183 -19.36 9.55 2.89
CA LEU A 183 -19.97 10.81 3.36
C LEU A 183 -18.93 11.74 4.01
N ARG A 184 -17.99 11.21 4.78
CA ARG A 184 -16.88 12.00 5.33
C ARG A 184 -16.04 12.61 4.22
N LEU A 185 -15.69 11.82 3.20
CA LEU A 185 -14.95 12.32 2.03
C LEU A 185 -15.68 13.46 1.31
N LEU A 186 -16.99 13.32 1.08
CA LEU A 186 -17.78 14.37 0.47
C LEU A 186 -17.75 15.67 1.29
N HIS A 187 -17.77 15.55 2.61
CA HIS A 187 -17.64 16.71 3.49
C HIS A 187 -16.24 17.35 3.44
N GLU A 188 -15.18 16.54 3.41
CA GLU A 188 -13.80 17.01 3.30
C GLU A 188 -13.55 17.71 1.95
N LEU A 189 -14.17 17.25 0.87
CA LEU A 189 -14.08 17.86 -0.46
C LEU A 189 -14.73 19.26 -0.55
N ALA A 190 -15.54 19.67 0.42
CA ALA A 190 -16.07 21.03 0.50
C ALA A 190 -14.96 22.07 0.72
N ASP A 191 -13.80 21.68 1.27
CA ASP A 191 -12.60 22.51 1.37
C ASP A 191 -11.39 21.79 0.72
N PRO A 192 -11.22 21.89 -0.60
CA PRO A 192 -10.14 21.22 -1.33
C PRO A 192 -8.74 21.60 -0.86
N GLY A 193 -8.55 22.85 -0.39
CA GLY A 193 -7.24 23.32 0.09
C GLY A 193 -6.81 22.63 1.37
N SER A 194 -7.71 22.56 2.35
CA SER A 194 -7.47 21.81 3.59
C SER A 194 -7.27 20.31 3.33
N LEU A 195 -8.03 19.74 2.38
CA LEU A 195 -7.89 18.33 2.02
C LEU A 195 -6.54 18.04 1.37
N MET A 196 -6.07 18.88 0.43
CA MET A 196 -4.73 18.72 -0.17
C MET A 196 -3.62 18.76 0.90
N ALA A 197 -3.71 19.69 1.84
CA ALA A 197 -2.76 19.79 2.95
C ALA A 197 -2.82 18.55 3.88
N ALA A 198 -4.02 18.00 4.10
CA ALA A 198 -4.20 16.79 4.92
C ALA A 198 -3.63 15.55 4.21
N ILE A 199 -3.81 15.42 2.89
CA ILE A 199 -3.21 14.36 2.08
C ILE A 199 -1.69 14.43 2.14
N ALA A 200 -1.11 15.61 1.93
CA ALA A 200 0.33 15.82 1.99
C ALA A 200 0.92 15.41 3.35
N ARG A 201 0.31 15.85 4.46
CA ARG A 201 0.70 15.44 5.81
C ARG A 201 0.59 13.94 6.04
N SER A 202 -0.46 13.31 5.51
CA SER A 202 -0.66 11.87 5.67
C SER A 202 0.41 11.06 4.90
N ILE A 203 0.84 11.52 3.73
CA ILE A 203 1.96 10.93 2.98
C ILE A 203 3.27 11.07 3.75
N GLU A 204 3.53 12.26 4.31
CA GLU A 204 4.73 12.54 5.10
C GLU A 204 4.77 11.65 6.35
N ASN A 205 3.68 11.59 7.11
CA ASN A 205 3.55 10.71 8.27
C ASN A 205 3.79 9.23 7.91
N GLY A 206 3.28 8.76 6.78
CA GLY A 206 3.52 7.40 6.28
C GLY A 206 4.99 7.16 5.95
N SER A 207 5.68 8.14 5.38
CA SER A 207 7.12 8.07 5.11
C SER A 207 7.94 8.03 6.41
N ASP A 208 7.57 8.84 7.39
CA ASP A 208 8.21 8.85 8.71
C ASP A 208 7.97 7.53 9.46
N ALA A 209 6.76 6.97 9.37
CA ALA A 209 6.45 5.68 9.95
C ALA A 209 7.29 4.56 9.31
N LEU A 210 7.42 4.57 7.97
CA LEU A 210 8.30 3.64 7.27
C LEU A 210 9.76 3.79 7.70
N ALA A 211 10.26 5.02 7.81
CA ALA A 211 11.62 5.28 8.27
C ALA A 211 11.87 4.70 9.67
N ARG A 212 10.93 4.86 10.61
CA ARG A 212 11.02 4.27 11.95
C ARG A 212 11.02 2.74 11.92
N ILE A 213 10.16 2.13 11.11
CA ILE A 213 10.13 0.67 10.93
C ILE A 213 11.45 0.18 10.37
N MET A 214 12.01 0.86 9.38
CA MET A 214 13.28 0.50 8.76
C MET A 214 14.46 0.68 9.72
N ALA A 215 14.43 1.73 10.55
CA ALA A 215 15.43 1.93 11.62
C ALA A 215 15.35 0.82 12.67
N ALA A 216 14.15 0.44 13.11
CA ALA A 216 13.96 -0.67 14.04
C ALA A 216 14.39 -2.02 13.43
N GLY A 217 14.26 -2.18 12.13
CA GLY A 217 14.72 -3.35 11.37
C GLY A 217 16.19 -3.33 10.99
N ASP A 218 16.96 -2.36 11.47
CA ASP A 218 18.37 -2.16 11.13
C ASP A 218 18.64 -1.95 9.62
N GLY A 219 17.68 -1.32 8.95
CA GLY A 219 17.71 -1.10 7.50
C GLY A 219 18.63 0.04 7.03
N PHE A 220 19.10 0.89 7.94
CA PHE A 220 19.91 2.07 7.63
C PHE A 220 21.40 1.86 7.90
N GLN A 221 21.93 0.68 7.65
CA GLN A 221 23.36 0.46 7.69
C GLN A 221 24.03 1.13 6.51
N GLU A 222 25.01 1.97 6.77
CA GLU A 222 25.82 2.61 5.76
C GLU A 222 27.20 1.96 5.69
N THR A 223 27.66 1.76 4.46
CA THR A 223 29.00 1.28 4.16
C THR A 223 29.69 2.28 3.22
N ALA A 224 30.99 2.11 3.01
CA ALA A 224 31.74 2.91 2.01
C ALA A 224 31.24 2.67 0.56
N GLU A 225 30.49 1.59 0.35
CA GLU A 225 29.90 1.21 -0.93
C GLU A 225 28.39 1.48 -0.94
N GLU A 226 27.97 2.55 -1.60
CA GLU A 226 26.56 2.98 -1.68
C GLU A 226 25.62 1.86 -2.15
N ASN A 227 26.06 1.08 -3.15
CA ASN A 227 25.27 -0.03 -3.67
C ASN A 227 25.02 -1.13 -2.61
N VAL A 228 25.99 -1.37 -1.72
CA VAL A 228 25.84 -2.34 -0.63
C VAL A 228 24.82 -1.83 0.39
N SER A 229 24.88 -0.56 0.75
CA SER A 229 23.90 0.10 1.64
C SER A 229 22.49 0.05 1.04
N ALA A 230 22.36 0.35 -0.25
CA ALA A 230 21.07 0.29 -0.96
C ALA A 230 20.51 -1.14 -1.03
N HIS A 231 21.36 -2.15 -1.27
CA HIS A 231 20.95 -3.55 -1.27
C HIS A 231 20.54 -4.03 0.12
N HIS A 232 21.27 -3.61 1.16
CA HIS A 232 20.89 -3.93 2.54
C HIS A 232 19.51 -3.36 2.88
N TYR A 233 19.30 -2.06 2.61
CA TYR A 233 18.00 -1.42 2.80
C TYR A 233 16.88 -2.16 2.05
N ALA A 234 17.08 -2.45 0.77
CA ALA A 234 16.09 -3.14 -0.05
C ALA A 234 15.76 -4.54 0.49
N ASN A 235 16.77 -5.27 0.98
CA ASN A 235 16.59 -6.59 1.57
C ASN A 235 15.80 -6.52 2.89
N VAL A 236 16.10 -5.56 3.75
CA VAL A 236 15.35 -5.34 5.00
C VAL A 236 13.91 -4.94 4.69
N LEU A 237 13.68 -3.96 3.81
CA LEU A 237 12.35 -3.54 3.38
C LEU A 237 11.53 -4.72 2.84
N PHE A 238 12.14 -5.54 2.00
CA PHE A 238 11.50 -6.72 1.44
C PHE A 238 11.09 -7.75 2.51
N ASN A 239 11.93 -7.95 3.53
CA ASN A 239 11.60 -8.81 4.66
C ASN A 239 10.49 -8.23 5.53
N VAL A 240 10.52 -6.91 5.78
CA VAL A 240 9.47 -6.18 6.50
C VAL A 240 8.12 -6.34 5.80
N LEU A 241 8.04 -6.11 4.48
CA LEU A 241 6.81 -6.26 3.69
C LEU A 241 6.26 -7.69 3.70
N ARG A 242 7.05 -8.67 4.14
CA ARG A 242 6.64 -10.08 4.29
C ARG A 242 6.33 -10.47 5.71
N GLY A 243 6.24 -9.52 6.61
CA GLY A 243 5.98 -9.76 8.02
C GLY A 243 7.21 -10.24 8.81
N GLY A 244 8.41 -10.19 8.22
CA GLY A 244 9.66 -10.46 8.91
C GLY A 244 10.30 -9.16 9.38
N ILE A 245 9.85 -8.63 10.49
CA ILE A 245 10.42 -7.43 11.10
C ILE A 245 11.40 -7.84 12.18
N VAL A 246 12.57 -7.20 12.21
CA VAL A 246 13.35 -7.08 13.43
C VAL A 246 12.69 -6.01 14.28
N ASP A 247 11.70 -6.45 15.05
CA ASP A 247 10.94 -5.58 15.91
C ASP A 247 11.86 -5.07 17.03
N ASP A 248 11.82 -3.75 17.28
CA ASP A 248 12.42 -3.13 18.42
C ASP A 248 13.94 -3.34 18.59
N GLN A 249 14.70 -3.27 17.48
CA GLN A 249 16.17 -3.28 17.48
C GLN A 249 16.80 -4.46 18.27
N TYR A 250 16.36 -5.67 17.95
CA TYR A 250 16.80 -6.90 18.62
C TYR A 250 16.36 -7.05 20.08
N GLN A 251 15.45 -6.23 20.54
CA GLN A 251 14.84 -6.41 21.86
C GLN A 251 13.75 -7.50 21.80
N ILE A 252 13.76 -8.36 22.79
CA ILE A 252 12.84 -9.47 22.91
C ILE A 252 11.90 -9.24 24.08
N SER A 253 10.59 -9.42 23.86
CA SER A 253 9.64 -9.57 24.94
C SER A 253 9.83 -10.95 25.58
N THR A 254 10.22 -11.00 26.83
CA THR A 254 10.44 -12.25 27.55
C THR A 254 9.16 -13.07 27.72
N ARG A 255 8.01 -12.38 27.77
CA ARG A 255 6.71 -13.06 27.74
C ARG A 255 6.45 -13.81 26.43
N ASP A 256 6.85 -13.22 25.28
CA ASP A 256 6.70 -13.84 23.97
C ASP A 256 7.62 -15.08 23.85
N PHE A 257 8.88 -14.96 24.28
CA PHE A 257 9.81 -16.07 24.34
C PHE A 257 9.33 -17.18 25.30
N SER A 258 8.88 -16.83 26.49
CA SER A 258 8.33 -17.78 27.48
C SER A 258 7.13 -18.56 26.92
N GLY A 259 6.22 -17.85 26.20
CA GLY A 259 5.11 -18.48 25.51
C GLY A 259 5.54 -19.41 24.37
N HIS A 260 6.64 -19.08 23.67
CA HIS A 260 7.24 -19.97 22.68
C HIS A 260 7.75 -21.26 23.34
N VAL A 261 8.50 -21.17 24.43
CA VAL A 261 8.99 -22.34 25.18
C VAL A 261 7.84 -23.20 25.66
N GLU A 262 6.80 -22.61 26.25
CA GLU A 262 5.61 -23.33 26.73
C GLU A 262 4.90 -24.09 25.59
N ARG A 263 4.76 -23.41 24.44
CA ARG A 263 4.05 -23.96 23.28
C ARG A 263 4.77 -25.16 22.67
N PHE A 264 6.10 -25.09 22.56
CA PHE A 264 6.88 -26.08 21.84
C PHE A 264 7.48 -27.16 22.74
N ASN A 265 7.66 -26.89 24.04
CA ASN A 265 8.10 -27.94 25.01
C ASN A 265 7.68 -27.58 26.43
N ARG A 266 6.52 -28.12 26.86
CA ARG A 266 5.96 -27.86 28.18
C ARG A 266 6.84 -28.38 29.33
N ASP A 267 7.64 -29.44 29.12
CA ASP A 267 8.48 -29.97 30.17
C ASP A 267 9.72 -29.10 30.40
N VAL A 268 10.29 -28.55 29.32
CA VAL A 268 11.33 -27.52 29.45
C VAL A 268 10.77 -26.26 30.11
N TYR A 269 9.57 -25.82 29.71
CA TYR A 269 8.90 -24.68 30.33
C TYR A 269 8.72 -24.88 31.83
N ARG A 270 8.20 -26.02 32.28
CA ARG A 270 8.00 -26.31 33.70
C ARG A 270 9.32 -26.32 34.50
N ARG A 271 10.36 -26.89 33.92
CA ARG A 271 11.69 -26.91 34.57
C ARG A 271 12.31 -25.53 34.76
N HIS A 272 12.07 -24.63 33.81
CA HIS A 272 12.68 -23.31 33.76
C HIS A 272 11.72 -22.16 34.05
N HIS A 273 10.47 -22.46 34.46
CA HIS A 273 9.42 -21.48 34.67
C HIS A 273 9.85 -20.33 35.59
N ALA A 274 10.45 -20.65 36.74
CA ALA A 274 10.89 -19.63 37.70
C ALA A 274 11.93 -18.66 37.08
N MET A 275 12.91 -19.22 36.37
CA MET A 275 13.93 -18.43 35.69
C MET A 275 13.31 -17.55 34.58
N LEU A 276 12.36 -18.11 33.80
CA LEU A 276 11.69 -17.36 32.71
C LEU A 276 10.85 -16.20 33.26
N GLU A 277 10.24 -16.34 34.45
CA GLU A 277 9.50 -15.28 35.11
C GLU A 277 10.39 -14.20 35.74
N GLU A 278 11.60 -14.54 36.13
CA GLU A 278 12.58 -13.59 36.67
C GLU A 278 13.25 -12.73 35.58
N LEU A 279 13.09 -13.06 34.31
CA LEU A 279 13.66 -12.27 33.23
C LEU A 279 13.02 -10.87 33.17
N PRO A 280 13.77 -9.80 32.85
CA PRO A 280 13.20 -8.49 32.57
C PRO A 280 12.13 -8.56 31.49
N GLN A 281 11.15 -7.66 31.53
CA GLN A 281 10.06 -7.64 30.53
C GLN A 281 10.59 -7.56 29.09
N ARG A 282 11.74 -6.90 28.90
CA ARG A 282 12.46 -6.78 27.63
C ARG A 282 13.93 -7.03 27.85
N LEU A 283 14.54 -7.69 26.90
CA LEU A 283 15.93 -8.13 26.98
C LEU A 283 16.53 -8.12 25.56
N ASP A 284 17.77 -7.71 25.43
CA ASP A 284 18.52 -7.89 24.19
C ASP A 284 18.68 -9.37 23.86
N PHE A 285 18.63 -9.72 22.55
CA PHE A 285 18.71 -11.13 22.13
C PHE A 285 20.02 -11.80 22.56
N GLY A 286 21.14 -11.06 22.56
CA GLY A 286 22.43 -11.60 23.00
C GLY A 286 22.44 -11.86 24.50
N GLU A 287 21.82 -10.97 25.29
CA GLU A 287 21.65 -11.17 26.74
C GLU A 287 20.72 -12.35 27.03
N LEU A 288 19.62 -12.50 26.28
CA LEU A 288 18.74 -13.66 26.38
C LEU A 288 19.53 -14.92 26.12
N LEU A 289 20.23 -15.02 24.99
CA LEU A 289 21.01 -16.18 24.60
C LEU A 289 22.05 -16.55 25.66
N ALA A 290 22.82 -15.57 26.12
CA ALA A 290 23.81 -15.77 27.18
C ALA A 290 23.17 -16.27 28.48
N THR A 291 21.97 -15.78 28.81
CA THR A 291 21.23 -16.22 30.01
C THR A 291 20.74 -17.64 29.89
N ILE A 292 20.21 -18.01 28.72
CA ILE A 292 19.76 -19.36 28.43
C ILE A 292 20.93 -20.36 28.43
N GLN A 293 22.05 -20.03 27.81
CA GLN A 293 23.25 -20.86 27.78
C GLN A 293 23.79 -21.13 29.19
N ARG A 294 23.71 -20.18 30.09
CA ARG A 294 24.12 -20.40 31.51
C ARG A 294 23.27 -21.45 32.23
N GLN A 295 22.06 -21.74 31.77
CA GLN A 295 21.23 -22.80 32.38
C GLN A 295 21.74 -24.21 32.07
N GLY A 296 22.51 -24.38 31.03
CA GLY A 296 23.10 -25.69 30.67
C GLY A 296 22.08 -26.70 30.21
N ASP A 297 20.86 -26.32 29.85
CA ASP A 297 19.85 -27.21 29.29
C ASP A 297 19.86 -27.13 27.76
N PRO A 298 20.34 -28.20 27.07
CA PRO A 298 20.41 -28.18 25.61
C PRO A 298 19.06 -28.00 24.90
N GLN A 299 17.95 -28.45 25.54
CA GLN A 299 16.63 -28.27 24.95
C GLN A 299 16.12 -26.83 25.04
N LEU A 300 16.38 -26.17 26.15
CA LEU A 300 16.06 -24.74 26.29
C LEU A 300 16.91 -23.89 25.35
N GLU A 301 18.21 -24.22 25.21
CA GLU A 301 19.10 -23.57 24.26
C GLU A 301 18.65 -23.76 22.82
N ARG A 302 18.25 -24.98 22.45
CA ARG A 302 17.66 -25.27 21.13
C ARG A 302 16.42 -24.40 20.86
N LEU A 303 15.49 -24.36 21.79
CA LEU A 303 14.27 -23.54 21.66
C LEU A 303 14.58 -22.06 21.49
N CYS A 304 15.62 -21.54 22.16
CA CYS A 304 16.07 -20.18 21.98
C CYS A 304 16.65 -19.94 20.56
N PHE A 305 17.48 -20.86 20.05
CA PHE A 305 18.00 -20.78 18.69
C PHE A 305 16.91 -20.91 17.61
N GLU A 306 15.88 -21.67 17.88
CA GLU A 306 14.72 -21.78 16.98
C GLU A 306 13.82 -20.54 17.01
N TYR A 307 13.66 -19.94 18.20
CA TYR A 307 12.85 -18.73 18.40
C TYR A 307 13.44 -17.50 17.68
N LEU A 308 14.75 -17.26 17.80
CA LEU A 308 15.40 -16.06 17.28
C LEU A 308 15.20 -15.88 15.76
N PRO A 309 15.39 -16.87 14.91
CA PRO A 309 15.09 -16.74 13.48
C PRO A 309 13.62 -16.51 13.17
N ILE A 310 12.71 -16.97 14.01
CA ILE A 310 11.28 -16.71 13.83
C ILE A 310 10.96 -15.28 14.22
N LYS A 311 11.46 -14.85 15.37
CA LYS A 311 11.22 -13.48 15.88
C LYS A 311 11.80 -12.41 14.97
N PHE A 312 13.04 -12.59 14.54
CA PHE A 312 13.73 -11.67 13.63
C PHE A 312 13.59 -12.10 12.17
N GLY A 313 12.70 -13.04 11.93
CA GLY A 313 12.80 -13.79 10.72
C GLY A 313 12.07 -13.24 9.56
N ARG A 314 12.60 -13.59 8.59
CA ARG A 314 12.35 -13.63 7.19
C ARG A 314 11.09 -14.43 6.81
N ARG A 315 10.27 -14.89 7.77
CA ARG A 315 9.38 -16.02 7.52
C ARG A 315 7.96 -15.87 7.98
N HIS A 316 7.66 -14.79 8.60
CA HIS A 316 6.29 -14.40 8.91
C HIS A 316 5.65 -13.75 7.69
N GLY A 317 5.71 -14.41 6.56
CA GLY A 317 5.07 -13.96 5.37
C GLY A 317 3.73 -14.63 5.17
N ASP A 318 2.98 -14.11 4.23
CA ASP A 318 1.74 -14.70 3.74
C ASP A 318 2.00 -16.17 3.30
N PRO A 319 1.39 -17.16 3.93
CA PRO A 319 1.58 -18.57 3.60
C PRO A 319 1.10 -18.94 2.19
N SER A 320 0.33 -18.08 1.54
CA SER A 320 -0.08 -18.25 0.14
C SER A 320 1.07 -18.02 -0.86
N ARG A 321 2.18 -17.44 -0.43
CA ARG A 321 3.35 -17.19 -1.28
C ARG A 321 4.33 -18.35 -1.20
N PRO A 322 4.66 -19.06 -2.31
CA PRO A 322 5.44 -20.30 -2.29
C PRO A 322 6.81 -20.22 -1.60
N TRP A 323 7.49 -19.09 -1.69
CA TRP A 323 8.80 -18.91 -1.09
C TRP A 323 8.78 -18.46 0.38
N ASN A 324 7.61 -18.12 0.93
CA ASN A 324 7.41 -18.03 2.36
C ASN A 324 7.31 -19.41 3.02
N GLN A 325 7.19 -20.45 2.23
CA GLN A 325 7.18 -21.84 2.69
C GLN A 325 8.59 -22.39 3.01
N PHE A 326 9.64 -21.65 2.72
CA PHE A 326 10.97 -21.96 3.27
C PHE A 326 11.00 -21.63 4.77
N ALA A 327 10.02 -22.14 5.48
CA ALA A 327 10.01 -22.02 6.91
C ALA A 327 11.21 -22.78 7.50
N ILE A 328 11.85 -22.17 8.49
CA ILE A 328 12.59 -22.96 9.46
C ILE A 328 11.53 -23.85 10.09
N ARG A 329 11.63 -25.11 9.83
CA ARG A 329 10.77 -26.09 10.47
C ARG A 329 11.15 -26.11 11.93
N LEU A 330 10.25 -25.60 12.73
CA LEU A 330 10.31 -25.89 14.15
C LEU A 330 9.83 -27.30 14.33
N THR A 331 10.62 -28.07 15.03
CA THR A 331 10.22 -29.41 15.45
C THR A 331 9.49 -29.30 16.79
N ASP A 332 8.47 -30.12 16.96
CA ASP A 332 7.81 -30.30 18.25
C ASP A 332 8.71 -31.06 19.24
N GLU A 333 8.16 -31.38 20.43
CA GLU A 333 8.86 -32.14 21.46
C GLU A 333 9.30 -33.58 21.01
N HIS A 334 8.76 -34.06 19.89
CA HIS A 334 9.06 -35.37 19.32
C HIS A 334 10.01 -35.27 18.11
N GLY A 335 10.44 -34.08 17.71
CA GLY A 335 11.30 -33.84 16.57
C GLY A 335 10.55 -33.79 15.23
N GLU A 336 9.22 -33.79 15.24
CA GLU A 336 8.38 -33.65 14.05
C GLU A 336 8.15 -32.16 13.65
N PRO A 337 8.08 -31.85 12.35
CA PRO A 337 7.90 -30.47 11.87
C PRO A 337 6.56 -29.86 12.28
#